data_e9a6c0102d3cdee6bfdb22490dea6cc5
#
_entry.id   e9a6c0102d3cdee6bfdb22490dea6cc5
#
_cell.length_a   1.000
_cell.length_b   1.000
_cell.length_c   1.000
_cell.angle_alpha   90.00
_cell.angle_beta   90.00
_cell.angle_gamma   90.00
#
_symmetry.space_group_name_H-M   'P 1'
#
loop_
_entity.id
_entity.type
_entity.pdbx_description
1 polymer ?
#
loop_
_entity_poly.entity_id
_entity_poly.type
_entity_poly.pdbx_seq_one_letter_code
_entity_poly.pdbx_strand_id
1 'polypeptide(L)'
;MIKGKFSSVLALISLLVGPQIALDPSYAQTAKFKTGYSLVAKQLIPVEIAQTQAEREMGLSGRNFDKNNYRMVFDFESPQRVNFWMKNTKIDLSIAFIDKNNRINQIESLKANSLKTISSRSEQIKYAFEVPRGYFTKMGIKVGDEFLILK
;
A
#
# COMPACT_ATOMS: atom_id res chain seq x y z
N MET A 1 -3.30 -0.93 76.63
CA MET A 1 -4.01 -1.99 75.94
C MET A 1 -4.94 -1.35 74.91
N ILE A 2 -4.51 -1.08 73.71
CA ILE A 2 -5.40 -0.80 72.52
C ILE A 2 -4.61 -1.26 71.27
N LYS A 3 -5.17 -2.25 70.59
CA LYS A 3 -4.68 -2.81 69.34
C LYS A 3 -5.04 -1.90 68.16
N GLY A 4 -4.10 -1.28 67.52
CA GLY A 4 -4.27 -0.60 66.26
C GLY A 4 -3.94 -1.54 65.09
N LYS A 5 -4.94 -1.86 64.27
CA LYS A 5 -4.79 -2.64 63.02
C LYS A 5 -4.18 -1.73 61.93
N PHE A 6 -3.00 -2.05 61.46
CA PHE A 6 -2.48 -1.49 60.23
C PHE A 6 -3.14 -2.23 59.06
N SER A 7 -3.99 -1.53 58.34
CA SER A 7 -4.58 -2.00 57.10
C SER A 7 -3.67 -1.60 55.96
N SER A 8 -2.96 -2.60 55.41
CA SER A 8 -2.16 -2.43 54.19
C SER A 8 -3.11 -2.20 53.01
N VAL A 9 -3.15 -0.98 52.53
CA VAL A 9 -3.77 -0.69 51.22
C VAL A 9 -2.74 -1.01 50.15
N LEU A 10 -2.83 -2.22 49.60
CA LEU A 10 -2.11 -2.60 48.40
C LEU A 10 -2.82 -1.92 47.22
N ALA A 11 -2.25 -0.82 46.75
CA ALA A 11 -2.74 -0.19 45.49
C ALA A 11 -2.42 -1.11 44.31
N LEU A 12 -3.42 -1.82 43.82
CA LEU A 12 -3.35 -2.50 42.54
C LEU A 12 -3.32 -1.41 41.44
N ILE A 13 -2.13 -1.16 40.93
CA ILE A 13 -1.98 -0.48 39.64
C ILE A 13 -2.35 -1.51 38.56
N SER A 14 -3.61 -1.55 38.17
CA SER A 14 -4.02 -2.26 36.96
C SER A 14 -3.51 -1.45 35.77
N LEU A 15 -2.40 -1.91 35.18
CA LEU A 15 -2.02 -1.51 33.82
C LEU A 15 -3.19 -1.87 32.91
N LEU A 16 -3.91 -0.86 32.45
CA LEU A 16 -4.80 -0.96 31.32
C LEU A 16 -3.96 -1.21 30.07
N VAL A 17 -3.59 -2.44 29.84
CA VAL A 17 -3.17 -2.91 28.54
C VAL A 17 -4.45 -2.89 27.72
N GLY A 18 -4.66 -1.81 26.98
CA GLY A 18 -5.75 -1.74 25.99
C GLY A 18 -5.64 -2.94 25.04
N PRO A 19 -6.75 -3.43 24.50
CA PRO A 19 -6.70 -4.58 23.61
C PRO A 19 -5.76 -4.24 22.44
N GLN A 20 -4.66 -4.98 22.35
CA GLN A 20 -3.84 -5.03 21.16
C GLN A 20 -4.75 -5.61 20.09
N ILE A 21 -5.29 -4.77 19.22
CA ILE A 21 -6.01 -5.22 18.03
C ILE A 21 -4.95 -5.84 17.14
N ALA A 22 -4.69 -7.13 17.35
CA ALA A 22 -3.98 -7.94 16.37
C ALA A 22 -4.86 -7.88 15.11
N LEU A 23 -4.37 -7.23 14.06
CA LEU A 23 -5.05 -7.25 12.77
C LEU A 23 -5.15 -8.73 12.37
N ASP A 24 -6.38 -9.24 12.36
CA ASP A 24 -6.69 -10.60 11.97
C ASP A 24 -6.11 -10.82 10.55
N PRO A 25 -5.28 -11.85 10.33
CA PRO A 25 -4.77 -12.17 8.99
C PRO A 25 -5.88 -12.39 7.95
N SER A 26 -7.10 -12.74 8.38
CA SER A 26 -8.28 -12.85 7.52
C SER A 26 -8.75 -11.49 6.98
N TYR A 27 -8.43 -10.38 7.66
CA TYR A 27 -8.82 -9.05 7.22
C TYR A 27 -8.11 -8.63 5.92
N ALA A 28 -6.89 -9.11 5.70
CA ALA A 28 -6.14 -8.88 4.45
C ALA A 28 -6.79 -9.56 3.23
N GLN A 29 -7.65 -10.56 3.47
CA GLN A 29 -8.32 -11.33 2.41
C GLN A 29 -9.69 -10.76 2.01
N THR A 30 -10.25 -9.81 2.78
CA THR A 30 -11.62 -9.31 2.61
C THR A 30 -11.72 -7.82 2.25
N ALA A 31 -10.61 -7.08 2.21
CA ALA A 31 -10.65 -5.69 1.79
C ALA A 31 -11.10 -5.61 0.32
N LYS A 32 -12.29 -5.09 0.12
CA LYS A 32 -12.87 -4.87 -1.21
C LYS A 32 -12.40 -3.51 -1.70
N PHE A 33 -11.30 -3.48 -2.42
CA PHE A 33 -10.83 -2.27 -3.08
C PHE A 33 -11.85 -1.77 -4.12
N LYS A 34 -11.94 -0.47 -4.28
CA LYS A 34 -12.64 0.13 -5.40
C LYS A 34 -12.03 -0.35 -6.70
N THR A 35 -12.84 -0.57 -7.71
CA THR A 35 -12.37 -0.88 -9.06
C THR A 35 -12.60 0.30 -9.99
N GLY A 36 -11.77 0.43 -11.01
CA GLY A 36 -11.84 1.47 -12.02
C GLY A 36 -10.93 1.12 -13.18
N TYR A 37 -10.59 2.12 -13.97
CA TYR A 37 -9.68 1.96 -15.09
C TYR A 37 -8.57 3.01 -15.03
N SER A 38 -7.36 2.64 -15.47
CA SER A 38 -6.33 3.60 -15.84
C SER A 38 -6.23 3.68 -17.34
N LEU A 39 -6.03 4.89 -17.87
CA LEU A 39 -5.70 5.14 -19.27
C LEU A 39 -4.23 5.58 -19.34
N VAL A 40 -3.41 4.78 -20.00
CA VAL A 40 -1.98 5.06 -20.19
C VAL A 40 -1.52 4.46 -21.52
N ALA A 41 -0.67 5.17 -22.25
CA ALA A 41 -0.18 4.75 -23.58
C ALA A 41 -1.34 4.31 -24.52
N LYS A 42 -2.47 5.02 -24.49
CA LYS A 42 -3.72 4.73 -25.25
C LYS A 42 -4.39 3.41 -24.89
N GLN A 43 -4.05 2.83 -23.74
CA GLN A 43 -4.61 1.56 -23.27
C GLN A 43 -5.49 1.80 -22.04
N LEU A 44 -6.68 1.23 -22.07
CA LEU A 44 -7.61 1.21 -20.95
C LEU A 44 -7.37 -0.07 -20.15
N ILE A 45 -6.88 0.08 -18.92
CA ILE A 45 -6.41 -1.00 -18.06
C ILE A 45 -7.30 -1.07 -16.82
N PRO A 46 -8.02 -2.19 -16.56
CA PRO A 46 -8.78 -2.36 -15.31
C PRO A 46 -7.83 -2.43 -14.12
N VAL A 47 -8.18 -1.72 -13.05
CA VAL A 47 -7.37 -1.59 -11.84
C VAL A 47 -8.20 -1.68 -10.58
N GLU A 48 -7.57 -2.13 -9.49
CA GLU A 48 -8.02 -1.86 -8.13
C GLU A 48 -7.43 -0.53 -7.66
N ILE A 49 -8.13 0.20 -6.79
CA ILE A 49 -7.71 1.53 -6.34
C ILE A 49 -7.68 1.55 -4.81
N ALA A 50 -6.49 1.78 -4.26
CA ALA A 50 -6.26 2.00 -2.83
C ALA A 50 -6.31 3.51 -2.53
N GLN A 51 -7.38 3.97 -1.87
CA GLN A 51 -7.65 5.39 -1.63
C GLN A 51 -7.47 5.81 -0.18
N THR A 52 -7.81 4.92 0.76
CA THR A 52 -7.63 5.18 2.19
C THR A 52 -6.23 4.82 2.64
N GLN A 53 -5.80 5.35 3.77
CA GLN A 53 -4.51 5.00 4.36
C GLN A 53 -4.42 3.48 4.61
N ALA A 54 -5.45 2.87 5.20
CA ALA A 54 -5.48 1.43 5.48
C ALA A 54 -5.39 0.58 4.19
N GLU A 55 -6.06 0.99 3.10
CA GLU A 55 -5.96 0.31 1.81
C GLU A 55 -4.55 0.43 1.22
N ARG A 56 -3.92 1.62 1.31
CA ARG A 56 -2.55 1.81 0.83
C ARG A 56 -1.52 1.01 1.64
N GLU A 57 -1.69 0.92 2.96
CA GLU A 57 -0.82 0.11 3.83
C GLU A 57 -0.97 -1.38 3.56
N MET A 58 -2.18 -1.84 3.27
CA MET A 58 -2.45 -3.22 2.89
C MET A 58 -1.90 -3.54 1.50
N GLY A 59 -2.22 -2.73 0.50
CA GLY A 59 -1.79 -2.90 -0.89
C GLY A 59 -1.97 -4.34 -1.37
N LEU A 60 -0.92 -4.91 -1.91
CA LEU A 60 -0.87 -6.29 -2.40
C LEU A 60 -0.28 -7.28 -1.36
N SER A 61 0.03 -6.83 -0.14
CA SER A 61 0.62 -7.68 0.91
C SER A 61 -0.33 -8.79 1.35
N GLY A 62 0.20 -10.00 1.57
CA GLY A 62 -0.55 -11.15 2.08
C GLY A 62 -1.58 -11.76 1.13
N ARG A 63 -1.78 -11.20 -0.06
CA ARG A 63 -2.77 -11.69 -1.03
C ARG A 63 -2.27 -12.94 -1.75
N ASN A 64 -3.19 -13.87 -2.04
CA ASN A 64 -2.97 -14.95 -2.99
C ASN A 64 -3.42 -14.47 -4.37
N PHE A 65 -2.46 -14.36 -5.29
CA PHE A 65 -2.73 -13.88 -6.64
C PHE A 65 -2.76 -15.03 -7.64
N ASP A 66 -3.72 -14.98 -8.55
CA ASP A 66 -3.52 -15.55 -9.86
C ASP A 66 -2.45 -14.68 -10.57
N LYS A 67 -1.32 -15.30 -10.90
CA LYS A 67 -0.01 -14.67 -11.14
C LYS A 67 0.04 -13.55 -12.19
N ASN A 68 -1.04 -13.24 -12.90
CA ASN A 68 -1.01 -12.34 -14.06
C ASN A 68 -2.07 -11.24 -14.06
N ASN A 69 -2.91 -11.10 -13.02
CA ASN A 69 -4.10 -10.23 -13.11
C ASN A 69 -4.24 -9.18 -12.00
N TYR A 70 -3.13 -8.80 -11.35
CA TYR A 70 -3.17 -7.74 -10.34
C TYR A 70 -2.61 -6.44 -10.92
N ARG A 71 -3.40 -5.41 -10.79
CA ARG A 71 -3.05 -4.04 -11.15
C ARG A 71 -3.67 -3.14 -10.13
N MET A 72 -2.84 -2.47 -9.34
CA MET A 72 -3.31 -1.62 -8.26
C MET A 72 -2.78 -0.20 -8.41
N VAL A 73 -3.68 0.75 -8.29
CA VAL A 73 -3.35 2.17 -8.22
C VAL A 73 -3.51 2.63 -6.78
N PHE A 74 -2.46 3.21 -6.24
CA PHE A 74 -2.46 3.92 -4.96
C PHE A 74 -2.74 5.39 -5.25
N ASP A 75 -3.86 5.90 -4.71
CA ASP A 75 -4.26 7.30 -4.85
C ASP A 75 -3.96 8.02 -3.53
N PHE A 76 -3.04 8.97 -3.56
CA PHE A 76 -2.67 9.76 -2.40
C PHE A 76 -3.54 11.01 -2.34
N GLU A 77 -3.97 11.43 -1.13
CA GLU A 77 -4.84 12.59 -0.95
C GLU A 77 -4.19 13.88 -1.49
N SER A 78 -2.90 14.05 -1.21
CA SER A 78 -2.08 15.17 -1.70
C SER A 78 -0.78 14.65 -2.30
N PRO A 79 -0.16 15.40 -3.24
CA PRO A 79 1.16 15.06 -3.75
C PRO A 79 2.20 15.01 -2.64
N GLN A 80 3.02 13.95 -2.64
CA GLN A 80 4.02 13.71 -1.60
C GLN A 80 5.16 12.80 -2.09
N ARG A 81 6.22 12.68 -1.31
CA ARG A 81 7.19 11.59 -1.44
C ARG A 81 6.54 10.31 -0.94
N VAL A 82 6.71 9.22 -1.66
CA VAL A 82 6.12 7.92 -1.30
C VAL A 82 7.18 6.84 -1.20
N ASN A 83 6.93 5.86 -0.34
CA ASN A 83 7.82 4.74 -0.07
C ASN A 83 7.05 3.43 -0.20
N PHE A 84 7.66 2.45 -0.86
CA PHE A 84 7.10 1.12 -1.05
C PHE A 84 8.09 0.05 -0.61
N TRP A 85 7.57 -1.05 -0.12
CA TRP A 85 8.30 -2.26 0.24
C TRP A 85 7.50 -3.48 -0.19
N MET A 86 8.14 -4.64 -0.19
CA MET A 86 7.54 -5.89 -0.66
C MET A 86 7.30 -6.91 0.47
N LYS A 87 7.19 -6.43 1.72
CA LYS A 87 6.91 -7.32 2.86
C LYS A 87 5.63 -8.12 2.61
N ASN A 88 5.72 -9.44 2.75
CA ASN A 88 4.60 -10.37 2.53
C ASN A 88 3.99 -10.33 1.10
N THR A 89 4.67 -9.76 0.12
CA THR A 89 4.25 -9.77 -1.29
C THR A 89 5.10 -10.81 -2.03
N LYS A 90 4.49 -11.95 -2.35
CA LYS A 90 5.18 -13.18 -2.82
C LYS A 90 5.52 -13.19 -4.31
N ILE A 91 5.32 -12.10 -5.01
CA ILE A 91 5.47 -11.96 -6.46
C ILE A 91 6.31 -10.73 -6.78
N ASP A 92 7.08 -10.82 -7.86
CA ASP A 92 7.83 -9.67 -8.39
C ASP A 92 6.87 -8.69 -9.07
N LEU A 93 7.04 -7.39 -8.80
CA LEU A 93 6.25 -6.32 -9.37
C LEU A 93 7.12 -5.32 -10.15
N SER A 94 6.44 -4.48 -10.90
CA SER A 94 6.94 -3.18 -11.36
C SER A 94 6.03 -2.09 -10.82
N ILE A 95 6.61 -0.95 -10.45
CA ILE A 95 5.87 0.22 -9.97
C ILE A 95 6.20 1.44 -10.81
N ALA A 96 5.18 2.21 -11.19
CA ALA A 96 5.33 3.54 -11.76
C ALA A 96 4.89 4.57 -10.72
N PHE A 97 5.67 5.64 -10.55
CA PHE A 97 5.32 6.82 -9.75
C PHE A 97 4.82 7.91 -10.68
N ILE A 98 3.62 8.41 -10.42
CA ILE A 98 2.93 9.39 -11.24
C ILE A 98 2.80 10.70 -10.47
N ASP A 99 3.23 11.79 -11.07
CA ASP A 99 3.19 13.11 -10.44
C ASP A 99 1.79 13.76 -10.50
N LYS A 100 1.66 14.91 -9.85
CA LYS A 100 0.43 15.70 -9.80
C LYS A 100 -0.07 16.19 -11.18
N ASN A 101 0.79 16.18 -12.20
CA ASN A 101 0.47 16.55 -13.57
C ASN A 101 0.08 15.31 -14.42
N ASN A 102 -0.19 14.19 -13.77
CA ASN A 102 -0.53 12.92 -14.41
C ASN A 102 0.57 12.36 -15.34
N ARG A 103 1.85 12.62 -15.04
CA ARG A 103 2.97 12.08 -15.80
C ARG A 103 3.70 11.00 -15.01
N ILE A 104 4.04 9.92 -15.69
CA ILE A 104 4.93 8.91 -15.11
C ILE A 104 6.31 9.55 -14.94
N ASN A 105 6.72 9.69 -13.67
CA ASN A 105 7.98 10.33 -13.28
C ASN A 105 9.12 9.33 -13.14
N GLN A 106 8.80 8.10 -12.74
CA GLN A 106 9.78 7.04 -12.41
C GLN A 106 9.12 5.67 -12.55
N ILE A 107 9.89 4.69 -13.01
CA ILE A 107 9.49 3.28 -13.02
C ILE A 107 10.59 2.48 -12.33
N GLU A 108 10.23 1.56 -11.41
CA GLU A 108 11.15 0.72 -10.66
C GLU A 108 10.67 -0.74 -10.66
N SER A 109 11.61 -1.66 -10.42
CA SER A 109 11.31 -3.07 -10.18
C SER A 109 11.29 -3.36 -8.70
N LEU A 110 10.30 -4.12 -8.27
CA LEU A 110 10.10 -4.55 -6.88
C LEU A 110 10.30 -6.07 -6.79
N LYS A 111 11.23 -6.51 -5.94
CA LYS A 111 11.51 -7.93 -5.73
C LYS A 111 10.60 -8.50 -4.63
N ALA A 112 10.02 -9.65 -4.89
CA ALA A 112 9.18 -10.39 -3.93
C ALA A 112 9.85 -10.51 -2.54
N ASN A 113 9.06 -10.30 -1.49
CA ASN A 113 9.44 -10.39 -0.08
C ASN A 113 10.61 -9.47 0.35
N SER A 114 11.02 -8.52 -0.50
CA SER A 114 12.09 -7.59 -0.15
C SER A 114 11.62 -6.60 0.93
N LEU A 115 12.46 -6.41 1.95
CA LEU A 115 12.26 -5.38 2.98
C LEU A 115 12.94 -4.05 2.60
N LYS A 116 13.65 -4.03 1.46
CA LYS A 116 14.25 -2.80 0.96
C LYS A 116 13.18 -1.82 0.53
N THR A 117 13.25 -0.62 1.06
CA THR A 117 12.36 0.48 0.67
C THR A 117 12.76 1.03 -0.70
N ILE A 118 11.77 1.20 -1.57
CA ILE A 118 11.88 1.91 -2.84
C ILE A 118 11.12 3.22 -2.70
N SER A 119 11.84 4.33 -2.82
CA SER A 119 11.29 5.69 -2.65
C SER A 119 11.11 6.38 -3.99
N SER A 120 10.08 7.20 -4.10
CA SER A 120 9.98 8.13 -5.23
C SER A 120 11.10 9.18 -5.16
N ARG A 121 11.64 9.57 -6.32
CA ARG A 121 12.61 10.67 -6.42
C ARG A 121 11.94 12.04 -6.20
N SER A 122 10.72 12.16 -6.71
CA SER A 122 9.91 13.37 -6.59
C SER A 122 9.08 13.37 -5.32
N GLU A 123 8.83 14.57 -4.76
CA GLU A 123 7.89 14.85 -3.67
C GLU A 123 6.50 15.24 -4.19
N GLN A 124 6.28 15.16 -5.49
CA GLN A 124 5.04 15.57 -6.13
C GLN A 124 4.24 14.37 -6.67
N ILE A 125 4.40 13.19 -6.05
CA ILE A 125 3.71 11.98 -6.47
C ILE A 125 2.26 11.99 -5.98
N LYS A 126 1.34 11.91 -6.92
CA LYS A 126 -0.11 11.82 -6.68
C LYS A 126 -0.62 10.39 -6.75
N TYR A 127 0.01 9.55 -7.60
CA TYR A 127 -0.37 8.15 -7.74
C TYR A 127 0.87 7.26 -7.82
N ALA A 128 0.68 5.98 -7.43
CA ALA A 128 1.60 4.91 -7.76
C ALA A 128 0.83 3.78 -8.42
N PHE A 129 1.40 3.13 -9.43
CA PHE A 129 0.75 2.06 -10.17
C PHE A 129 1.60 0.80 -10.15
N GLU A 130 1.13 -0.21 -9.42
CA GLU A 130 1.75 -1.54 -9.31
C GLU A 130 1.13 -2.52 -10.30
N VAL A 131 1.99 -3.27 -10.99
CA VAL A 131 1.65 -4.24 -12.02
C VAL A 131 2.61 -5.43 -11.96
N PRO A 132 2.32 -6.56 -12.63
CA PRO A 132 3.28 -7.65 -12.80
C PRO A 132 4.62 -7.16 -13.36
N ARG A 133 5.72 -7.76 -12.91
CA ARG A 133 7.05 -7.41 -13.38
C ARG A 133 7.14 -7.48 -14.91
N GLY A 134 7.73 -6.45 -15.50
CA GLY A 134 7.90 -6.34 -16.96
C GLY A 134 6.65 -5.86 -17.71
N TYR A 135 5.53 -5.65 -17.03
CA TYR A 135 4.28 -5.21 -17.67
C TYR A 135 4.45 -3.90 -18.44
N PHE A 136 5.11 -2.90 -17.86
CA PHE A 136 5.30 -1.60 -18.52
C PHE A 136 6.06 -1.75 -19.83
N THR A 137 7.16 -2.51 -19.83
CA THR A 137 7.93 -2.77 -21.06
C THR A 137 7.10 -3.49 -22.11
N LYS A 138 6.35 -4.54 -21.72
CA LYS A 138 5.47 -5.29 -22.61
C LYS A 138 4.40 -4.41 -23.25
N MET A 139 3.88 -3.44 -22.50
CA MET A 139 2.81 -2.54 -22.94
C MET A 139 3.33 -1.24 -23.59
N GLY A 140 4.65 -1.08 -23.70
CA GLY A 140 5.27 0.13 -24.25
C GLY A 140 5.11 1.38 -23.39
N ILE A 141 4.80 1.20 -22.08
CA ILE A 141 4.61 2.29 -21.12
C ILE A 141 5.97 2.72 -20.59
N LYS A 142 6.22 4.02 -20.57
CA LYS A 142 7.52 4.61 -20.19
C LYS A 142 7.37 5.89 -19.37
N VAL A 143 8.47 6.31 -18.79
CA VAL A 143 8.59 7.63 -18.13
C VAL A 143 8.22 8.73 -19.14
N GLY A 144 7.42 9.70 -18.68
CA GLY A 144 6.88 10.80 -19.48
C GLY A 144 5.48 10.53 -20.05
N ASP A 145 5.02 9.27 -20.07
CA ASP A 145 3.67 8.96 -20.53
C ASP A 145 2.61 9.57 -19.59
N GLU A 146 1.49 9.97 -20.20
CA GLU A 146 0.32 10.43 -19.44
C GLU A 146 -0.41 9.25 -18.82
N PHE A 147 -0.87 9.44 -17.60
CA PHE A 147 -1.61 8.46 -16.81
C PHE A 147 -2.88 9.08 -16.24
N LEU A 148 -4.03 8.55 -16.59
CA LEU A 148 -5.32 9.01 -16.08
C LEU A 148 -6.03 7.90 -15.33
N ILE A 149 -6.76 8.22 -14.27
CA ILE A 149 -7.64 7.30 -13.54
C ILE A 149 -9.09 7.66 -13.87
N LEU A 150 -9.85 6.65 -14.28
CA LEU A 150 -11.29 6.70 -14.51
C LEU A 150 -11.97 5.87 -13.41
N LYS A 151 -12.65 6.54 -12.48
CA LYS A 151 -13.29 5.96 -11.28
C LYS A 151 -14.78 5.72 -11.53
#